data_620b9f0c3b3da4c5d16ea9d0ed646b57
#
_entry.id   620b9f0c3b3da4c5d16ea9d0ed646b57
#
_cell.length_a   1.000
_cell.length_b   1.000
_cell.length_c   1.000
_cell.angle_alpha   90.00
_cell.angle_beta   90.00
_cell.angle_gamma   90.00
#
_symmetry.space_group_name_H-M   'P 1'
#
loop_
_entity.id
_entity.type
_entity.pdbx_description
1 polymer ?
#
loop_
_entity_poly.entity_id
_entity_poly.type
_entity_poly.pdbx_seq_one_letter_code
_entity_poly.pdbx_strand_id
1 'polypeptide(L)'
;MNYFKGVAIRPGKPVLFAKIKTKEKVIFGLPGNPISSAACFRFFVYPYISNILGLNSEKPIQAILKSNFVKKKNFTRFAKSKLNTTKNGKIEVEVLKGQESFRIKSFLKSNIWALLP
;
A
#
# COMPACT_ATOMS: atom_id res chain seq x y z
N MET A 1 -7.34 22.32 12.99
CA MET A 1 -6.97 20.91 12.69
C MET A 1 -6.65 20.80 11.20
N ASN A 2 -5.46 20.34 10.87
CA ASN A 2 -5.11 20.03 9.49
C ASN A 2 -5.49 18.58 9.22
N TYR A 3 -6.21 18.33 8.13
CA TYR A 3 -6.61 16.97 7.78
C TYR A 3 -6.76 16.79 6.27
N PHE A 4 -6.67 15.56 5.83
CA PHE A 4 -7.17 15.14 4.53
C PHE A 4 -8.09 13.92 4.69
N LYS A 5 -9.02 13.79 3.77
CA LYS A 5 -9.96 12.67 3.70
C LYS A 5 -10.02 12.16 2.27
N GLY A 6 -9.65 10.92 2.10
CA GLY A 6 -9.63 10.28 0.80
C GLY A 6 -8.38 10.60 -0.02
N VAL A 7 -7.86 9.57 -0.67
CA VAL A 7 -6.68 9.62 -1.54
C VAL A 7 -6.96 8.80 -2.79
N ALA A 8 -6.38 9.18 -3.91
CA ALA A 8 -6.57 8.46 -5.19
C ALA A 8 -5.76 7.16 -5.24
N ILE A 9 -6.00 6.27 -4.30
CA ILE A 9 -5.36 4.95 -4.18
C ILE A 9 -6.38 3.82 -4.15
N ARG A 10 -5.95 2.63 -4.53
CA ARG A 10 -6.70 1.38 -4.36
C ARG A 10 -5.76 0.25 -3.90
N PRO A 11 -6.13 -0.51 -2.86
CA PRO A 11 -7.21 -0.26 -1.91
C PRO A 11 -6.89 0.91 -0.98
N GLY A 12 -7.90 1.47 -0.30
CA GLY A 12 -7.68 2.46 0.76
C GLY A 12 -8.11 3.89 0.47
N LYS A 13 -8.86 4.14 -0.61
CA LYS A 13 -9.37 5.47 -0.96
C LYS A 13 -9.93 6.27 0.23
N PRO A 14 -10.74 5.71 1.15
CA PRO A 14 -11.35 6.48 2.23
C PRO A 14 -10.46 6.70 3.46
N VAL A 15 -9.15 6.54 3.34
CA VAL A 15 -8.23 6.83 4.45
C VAL A 15 -8.34 8.29 4.90
N LEU A 16 -8.28 8.50 6.22
CA LEU A 16 -8.31 9.83 6.82
C LEU A 16 -7.02 10.06 7.62
N PHE A 17 -6.50 11.26 7.52
CA PHE A 17 -5.44 11.75 8.38
C PHE A 17 -5.83 13.10 8.98
N ALA A 18 -5.62 13.25 10.28
CA ALA A 18 -5.85 14.52 10.97
C ALA A 18 -4.74 14.80 11.98
N LYS A 19 -4.34 16.05 12.09
CA LYS A 19 -3.38 16.52 13.10
C LYS A 19 -4.07 17.48 14.07
N ILE A 20 -3.95 17.19 15.37
CA ILE A 20 -4.44 18.07 16.43
C ILE A 20 -3.30 19.01 16.82
N LYS A 21 -3.38 20.26 16.38
CA LYS A 21 -2.31 21.27 16.55
C LYS A 21 -1.89 21.49 18.00
N THR A 22 -2.86 21.58 18.90
CA THR A 22 -2.64 21.92 20.32
C THR A 22 -1.98 20.79 21.12
N LYS A 23 -2.04 19.56 20.62
CA LYS A 23 -1.54 18.36 21.36
C LYS A 23 -0.43 17.63 20.63
N GLU A 24 -0.01 18.10 19.47
CA GLU A 24 0.95 17.43 18.58
C GLU A 24 0.61 15.96 18.30
N LYS A 25 -0.67 15.61 18.34
CA LYS A 25 -1.18 14.27 18.10
C LYS A 25 -1.72 14.13 16.69
N VAL A 26 -1.60 12.94 16.15
CA VAL A 26 -2.18 12.59 14.86
C VAL A 26 -3.23 11.49 15.00
N ILE A 27 -4.19 11.50 14.11
CA ILE A 27 -5.26 10.50 14.02
C ILE A 27 -5.25 9.94 12.60
N PHE A 28 -5.24 8.63 12.49
CA PHE A 28 -5.44 7.91 11.24
C PHE A 28 -6.79 7.23 11.28
N GLY A 29 -7.68 7.56 10.34
CA GLY A 29 -8.92 6.83 10.10
C GLY A 29 -8.69 5.79 9.01
N LEU A 30 -8.71 4.52 9.36
CA LEU A 30 -8.50 3.43 8.40
C LEU A 30 -9.83 2.88 7.88
N PRO A 31 -9.87 2.39 6.62
CA PRO A 31 -11.07 1.74 6.09
C PRO A 31 -11.44 0.50 6.90
N GLY A 32 -12.75 0.19 6.97
CA GLY A 32 -13.24 -1.00 7.69
C GLY A 32 -12.92 -2.33 7.00
N ASN A 33 -12.66 -2.33 5.68
CA ASN A 33 -12.25 -3.54 4.98
C ASN A 33 -10.83 -3.95 5.39
N PRO A 34 -10.60 -5.20 5.82
CA PRO A 34 -9.30 -5.64 6.36
C PRO A 34 -8.12 -5.41 5.42
N ILE A 35 -8.26 -5.71 4.13
CA ILE A 35 -7.18 -5.51 3.14
C ILE A 35 -6.90 -4.04 2.90
N SER A 36 -7.94 -3.22 2.83
CA SER A 36 -7.80 -1.76 2.71
C SER A 36 -7.14 -1.17 3.94
N SER A 37 -7.52 -1.64 5.12
CA SER A 37 -6.92 -1.23 6.39
C SER A 37 -5.44 -1.62 6.46
N ALA A 38 -5.10 -2.85 6.06
CA ALA A 38 -3.71 -3.31 6.01
C ALA A 38 -2.85 -2.47 5.04
N ALA A 39 -3.36 -2.14 3.86
CA ALA A 39 -2.68 -1.27 2.91
C ALA A 39 -2.47 0.14 3.48
N CYS A 40 -3.51 0.74 4.07
CA CYS A 40 -3.40 2.07 4.67
C CYS A 40 -2.45 2.08 5.87
N PHE A 41 -2.47 1.06 6.70
CA PHE A 41 -1.49 0.92 7.78
C PHE A 41 -0.06 0.87 7.21
N ARG A 42 0.18 0.01 6.24
CA ARG A 42 1.51 -0.18 5.65
C ARG A 42 2.07 1.09 4.99
N PHE A 43 1.24 1.85 4.30
CA PHE A 43 1.70 2.98 3.49
C PHE A 43 1.54 4.36 4.14
N PHE A 44 0.77 4.48 5.20
CA PHE A 44 0.59 5.75 5.92
C PHE A 44 1.00 5.68 7.39
N VAL A 45 0.50 4.70 8.15
CA VAL A 45 0.76 4.62 9.58
C VAL A 45 2.18 4.15 9.87
N TYR A 46 2.60 3.07 9.24
CA TYR A 46 3.93 2.50 9.45
C TYR A 46 5.07 3.49 9.11
N PRO A 47 5.08 4.19 7.97
CA PRO A 47 6.08 5.21 7.69
C PRO A 47 6.10 6.34 8.70
N TYR A 48 4.93 6.76 9.18
CA TYR A 48 4.84 7.78 10.22
C TYR A 48 5.50 7.33 11.53
N ILE A 49 5.19 6.12 11.98
CA ILE A 49 5.80 5.53 13.19
C ILE A 49 7.31 5.38 13.02
N SER A 50 7.76 4.86 11.88
CA SER A 50 9.20 4.71 11.58
C SER A 50 9.94 6.04 11.62
N ASN A 51 9.34 7.11 11.11
CA ASN A 51 9.90 8.45 11.15
C ASN A 51 10.04 8.97 12.58
N ILE A 52 9.01 8.80 13.42
CA ILE A 52 9.06 9.19 14.84
C ILE A 52 10.16 8.45 15.59
N LEU A 53 10.35 7.17 15.29
CA LEU A 53 11.39 6.34 15.91
C LEU A 53 12.80 6.60 15.36
N GLY A 54 12.94 7.52 14.41
CA GLY A 54 14.22 7.84 13.78
C GLY A 54 14.79 6.72 12.89
N LEU A 55 13.94 5.81 12.44
CA LEU A 55 14.37 4.75 11.54
C LEU A 55 14.55 5.26 10.12
N ASN A 56 15.45 4.65 9.37
CA ASN A 56 15.67 4.98 7.97
C ASN A 56 14.40 4.74 7.13
N SER A 57 14.12 5.67 6.22
CA SER A 57 13.02 5.52 5.27
C SER A 57 13.27 4.32 4.36
N GLU A 58 12.24 3.51 4.17
CA GLU A 58 12.29 2.42 3.20
C GLU A 58 12.33 2.97 1.77
N LYS A 59 13.12 2.34 0.94
CA LYS A 59 13.18 2.63 -0.50
C LYS A 59 12.45 1.55 -1.28
N PRO A 60 11.63 1.90 -2.27
CA PRO A 60 10.99 0.91 -3.12
C PRO A 60 12.03 0.16 -3.95
N ILE A 61 11.80 -1.13 -4.14
CA ILE A 61 12.58 -1.95 -5.06
C ILE A 61 11.91 -1.88 -6.43
N GLN A 62 12.69 -1.59 -7.46
CA GLN A 62 12.20 -1.66 -8.84
C GLN A 62 12.26 -3.11 -9.35
N ALA A 63 11.19 -3.53 -10.01
CA ALA A 63 11.07 -4.89 -10.52
C ALA A 63 10.33 -4.90 -11.87
N ILE A 64 10.48 -5.99 -12.61
CA ILE A 64 9.83 -6.20 -13.90
C ILE A 64 8.49 -6.90 -13.67
N LEU A 65 7.42 -6.40 -14.28
CA LEU A 65 6.14 -7.09 -14.28
C LEU A 65 6.24 -8.38 -15.13
N LYS A 66 5.84 -9.49 -14.56
CA LYS A 66 5.77 -10.78 -15.25
C LYS A 66 4.76 -10.78 -16.40
N SER A 67 3.65 -10.04 -16.24
CA SER A 67 2.61 -9.91 -17.24
C SER A 67 1.92 -8.55 -17.15
N ASN A 68 1.27 -8.14 -18.24
CA ASN A 68 0.54 -6.89 -18.27
C ASN A 68 -0.58 -6.87 -17.23
N PHE A 69 -0.75 -5.73 -16.59
CA PHE A 69 -1.83 -5.50 -15.62
C PHE A 69 -2.61 -4.24 -16.00
N VAL A 70 -3.93 -4.38 -16.14
CA VAL A 70 -4.83 -3.27 -16.41
C VAL A 70 -5.37 -2.72 -15.11
N LYS A 71 -5.20 -1.43 -14.88
CA LYS A 71 -5.73 -0.73 -13.71
C LYS A 71 -6.65 0.41 -14.11
N LYS A 72 -7.47 0.87 -13.16
CA LYS A 72 -8.30 2.06 -13.37
C LYS A 72 -7.41 3.31 -13.48
N LYS A 73 -7.68 4.15 -14.50
CA LYS A 73 -6.99 5.45 -14.63
C LYS A 73 -7.23 6.33 -13.40
N ASN A 74 -6.33 7.26 -13.16
CA ASN A 74 -6.39 8.24 -12.06
C ASN A 74 -6.35 7.65 -10.64
N PHE A 75 -5.94 6.39 -10.49
CA PHE A 75 -5.70 5.79 -9.19
C PHE A 75 -4.34 5.11 -9.17
N THR A 76 -3.57 5.39 -8.15
CA THR A 76 -2.41 4.57 -7.80
C THR A 76 -2.89 3.25 -7.22
N ARG A 77 -2.38 2.13 -7.73
CA ARG A 77 -2.77 0.80 -7.27
C ARG A 77 -1.68 0.20 -6.40
N PHE A 78 -2.04 -0.18 -5.18
CA PHE A 78 -1.26 -1.10 -4.37
C PHE A 78 -1.77 -2.52 -4.65
N ALA A 79 -1.05 -3.25 -5.46
CA ALA A 79 -1.47 -4.57 -5.91
C ALA A 79 -0.85 -5.67 -5.05
N LYS A 80 -1.68 -6.61 -4.60
CA LYS A 80 -1.24 -7.84 -3.93
C LYS A 80 -0.43 -8.66 -4.93
N SER A 81 0.83 -8.88 -4.65
CA SER A 81 1.78 -9.41 -5.63
C SER A 81 2.74 -10.40 -5.00
N LYS A 82 3.39 -11.16 -5.84
CA LYS A 82 4.44 -12.09 -5.46
C LYS A 82 5.75 -11.69 -6.14
N LEU A 83 6.78 -11.50 -5.34
CA LEU A 83 8.13 -11.24 -5.80
C LEU A 83 8.83 -12.56 -6.01
N ASN A 84 9.46 -12.70 -7.16
CA ASN A 84 10.30 -13.84 -7.49
C ASN A 84 11.63 -13.36 -8.07
N THR A 85 12.67 -14.17 -7.91
CA THR A 85 13.94 -13.95 -8.58
C THR A 85 14.04 -14.93 -9.75
N THR A 86 14.33 -14.42 -10.94
CA THR A 86 14.55 -15.26 -12.12
C THR A 86 15.91 -15.96 -12.05
N LYS A 87 16.11 -16.99 -12.89
CA LYS A 87 17.40 -17.71 -13.00
C LYS A 87 18.57 -16.76 -13.33
N ASN A 88 18.30 -15.66 -14.01
CA ASN A 88 19.31 -14.66 -14.39
C ASN A 88 19.52 -13.57 -13.32
N GLY A 89 18.98 -13.75 -12.12
CA GLY A 89 19.10 -12.81 -11.02
C GLY A 89 18.23 -11.56 -11.13
N LYS A 90 17.30 -11.49 -12.07
CA LYS A 90 16.35 -10.37 -12.20
C LYS A 90 15.21 -10.52 -11.20
N ILE A 91 14.78 -9.38 -10.66
CA ILE A 91 13.62 -9.33 -9.79
C ILE A 91 12.36 -9.18 -10.64
N GLU A 92 11.44 -10.12 -10.49
CA GLU A 92 10.17 -10.17 -11.23
C GLU A 92 9.00 -10.14 -10.27
N VAL A 93 7.97 -9.40 -10.62
CA VAL A 93 6.73 -9.26 -9.84
C VAL A 93 5.55 -9.82 -10.62
N GLU A 94 4.85 -10.75 -10.01
CA GLU A 94 3.57 -11.26 -10.47
C GLU A 94 2.43 -10.61 -9.68
N VAL A 95 1.58 -9.85 -10.38
CA VAL A 95 0.34 -9.32 -9.77
C VAL A 95 -0.67 -10.44 -9.70
N LEU A 96 -1.10 -10.77 -8.50
CA LEU A 96 -2.00 -11.90 -8.26
C LEU A 96 -3.42 -11.60 -8.75
N LYS A 97 -4.14 -12.62 -9.18
CA LYS A 97 -5.58 -12.55 -9.43
C LYS A 97 -6.33 -12.28 -8.13
N GLY A 98 -7.52 -11.66 -8.21
CA GLY A 98 -8.32 -11.37 -7.03
C GLY A 98 -7.83 -10.14 -6.27
N GLN A 99 -7.67 -9.04 -6.97
CA GLN A 99 -7.21 -7.76 -6.41
C GLN A 99 -8.29 -7.02 -5.60
N GLU A 100 -9.53 -7.44 -5.68
CA GLU A 100 -10.63 -6.82 -4.93
C GLU A 100 -10.35 -6.88 -3.41
N SER A 101 -10.73 -5.83 -2.71
CA SER A 101 -10.40 -5.69 -1.28
C SER A 101 -11.03 -6.74 -0.37
N PHE A 102 -12.06 -7.45 -0.85
CA PHE A 102 -12.68 -8.57 -0.13
C PHE A 102 -12.02 -9.94 -0.42
N ARG A 103 -11.08 -10.02 -1.36
CA ARG A 103 -10.40 -11.26 -1.75
C ARG A 103 -9.18 -11.53 -0.85
N ILE A 104 -9.43 -12.10 0.32
CA ILE A 104 -8.39 -12.41 1.32
C ILE A 104 -7.41 -13.48 0.82
N LYS A 105 -7.87 -14.45 0.06
CA LYS A 105 -7.03 -15.55 -0.44
C LYS A 105 -5.80 -15.07 -1.24
N SER A 106 -5.97 -14.07 -2.08
CA SER A 106 -4.84 -13.47 -2.81
C SER A 106 -3.89 -12.69 -1.90
N PHE A 107 -4.43 -12.06 -0.85
CA PHE A 107 -3.60 -11.39 0.16
C PHE A 107 -2.70 -12.37 0.91
N LEU A 108 -3.24 -13.52 1.33
CA LEU A 108 -2.49 -14.57 2.02
C LEU A 108 -1.38 -15.19 1.15
N LYS A 109 -1.58 -15.21 -0.17
CA LYS A 109 -0.59 -15.72 -1.13
C LYS A 109 0.45 -14.68 -1.54
N SER A 110 0.22 -13.41 -1.26
CA SER A 110 1.14 -12.33 -1.58
C SER A 110 2.29 -12.26 -0.58
N ASN A 111 3.43 -11.77 -1.02
CA ASN A 111 4.56 -11.46 -0.15
C ASN A 111 5.02 -10.00 -0.28
N ILE A 112 4.43 -9.25 -1.21
CA ILE A 112 4.70 -7.83 -1.40
C ILE A 112 3.45 -7.08 -1.85
N TRP A 113 3.51 -5.75 -1.71
CA TRP A 113 2.65 -4.81 -2.40
C TRP A 113 3.42 -4.22 -3.60
N ALA A 114 2.88 -4.36 -4.80
CA ALA A 114 3.41 -3.66 -5.96
C ALA A 114 2.71 -2.31 -6.13
N LEU A 115 3.51 -1.26 -6.23
CA LEU A 115 3.01 0.08 -6.51
C LEU A 115 2.91 0.26 -8.02
N LEU A 116 1.71 0.43 -8.51
CA LEU A 116 1.40 0.70 -9.91
C LEU A 116 0.85 2.13 -10.03
N PRO A 117 1.67 3.08 -10.49
CA PRO A 117 1.29 4.51 -10.58
C PRO A 117 0.09 4.78 -11.47
#